data_d47fe9bedf4b8d5dfa66b7dff5f6b9f3
#
_entry.id   d47fe9bedf4b8d5dfa66b7dff5f6b9f3
#
_cell.length_a   1.000
_cell.length_b   1.000
_cell.length_c   1.000
_cell.angle_alpha   90.00
_cell.angle_beta   90.00
_cell.angle_gamma   90.00
#
_symmetry.space_group_name_H-M   'P 1'
#
loop_
_entity.id
_entity.type
_entity.pdbx_description
1 polymer ?
#
loop_
_entity_poly.entity_id
_entity_poly.type
_entity_poly.pdbx_seq_one_letter_code
_entity_poly.pdbx_strand_id
1 'polypeptide(L)'
;ISGKLREDMKRMLGNLDLPKGMSVIIRTAGIGKTQEDLQHDLNHLLNIWQAIQEQNQKYPSPRLVHQEAGVVTRAVRDYLRDDIAEIWIDNENAYIEAAGFIDAVMPKQAEKLRKYTDYEPMFSRFNIEKQIETAYQREVRLPSGGSIVIDQTEALVSIDINSAKSTKGSDVAETAYHTNLEAADEIARQLRLRDMGGLIVIDFIDMNDNKHQKEVEKRLVDATKYDRARVQFGDISKFGLMEMSRQRLRPSLEESTGYICPRCHGNGMIRDLRSLSLSIMRQIEQIALKERQGEVQAEVPTDIAAFLLNEKRDALVYLEQDSGTRITILPHAHLESPNFKLHFNRDGFAPSSYERITDTAQEHSDLGYEVDWQTAEKERP
;
A
#
# COMPACT_ATOMS: atom_id res chain seq x y z
N ILE A 1 -9.79 -1.45 -21.88
CA ILE A 1 -10.58 -2.44 -22.65
C ILE A 1 -9.94 -2.59 -24.03
N SER A 2 -9.64 -3.80 -24.44
CA SER A 2 -8.94 -4.08 -25.70
C SER A 2 -9.57 -5.28 -26.44
N GLY A 3 -9.28 -5.41 -27.76
CA GLY A 3 -9.71 -6.52 -28.59
C GLY A 3 -11.20 -6.60 -28.82
N LYS A 4 -11.72 -7.83 -28.89
CA LYS A 4 -13.13 -8.11 -29.16
C LYS A 4 -14.10 -7.46 -28.16
N LEU A 5 -13.70 -7.37 -26.89
CA LEU A 5 -14.50 -6.70 -25.86
C LEU A 5 -14.71 -5.22 -26.17
N ARG A 6 -13.69 -4.56 -26.69
CA ARG A 6 -13.78 -3.15 -27.08
C ARG A 6 -14.76 -2.94 -28.24
N GLU A 7 -14.74 -3.82 -29.21
CA GLU A 7 -15.65 -3.77 -30.36
C GLU A 7 -17.09 -4.01 -29.93
N ASP A 8 -17.33 -5.00 -29.06
CA ASP A 8 -18.63 -5.28 -28.50
C ASP A 8 -19.17 -4.09 -27.68
N MET A 9 -18.31 -3.45 -26.88
CA MET A 9 -18.70 -2.26 -26.13
C MET A 9 -19.01 -1.07 -27.04
N LYS A 10 -18.26 -0.85 -28.11
CA LYS A 10 -18.54 0.18 -29.09
C LYS A 10 -19.89 -0.02 -29.77
N ARG A 11 -20.21 -1.24 -30.10
CA ARG A 11 -21.50 -1.58 -30.72
C ARG A 11 -22.65 -1.32 -29.76
N MET A 12 -22.53 -1.73 -28.48
CA MET A 12 -23.51 -1.42 -27.46
C MET A 12 -23.67 0.08 -27.25
N LEU A 13 -22.57 0.82 -27.25
CA LEU A 13 -22.56 2.28 -27.10
C LEU A 13 -23.35 2.96 -28.22
N GLY A 14 -23.19 2.47 -29.47
CA GLY A 14 -23.91 2.99 -30.62
C GLY A 14 -25.43 2.73 -30.57
N ASN A 15 -25.86 1.72 -29.83
CA ASN A 15 -27.27 1.35 -29.69
C ASN A 15 -27.95 1.97 -28.47
N LEU A 16 -27.20 2.69 -27.62
CA LEU A 16 -27.80 3.40 -26.49
C LEU A 16 -28.64 4.61 -26.97
N ASP A 17 -29.79 4.80 -26.31
CA ASP A 17 -30.60 5.99 -26.53
C ASP A 17 -30.02 7.19 -25.79
N LEU A 18 -29.11 7.89 -26.47
CA LEU A 18 -28.35 9.01 -25.91
C LEU A 18 -28.91 10.32 -26.45
N PRO A 19 -29.26 11.30 -25.60
CA PRO A 19 -29.69 12.61 -26.04
C PRO A 19 -28.64 13.31 -26.91
N LYS A 20 -29.12 14.07 -27.88
CA LYS A 20 -28.30 14.80 -28.82
C LYS A 20 -27.40 15.81 -28.07
N GLY A 21 -26.11 15.79 -28.39
CA GLY A 21 -25.12 16.67 -27.78
C GLY A 21 -24.47 16.10 -26.52
N MET A 22 -24.81 14.88 -26.12
CA MET A 22 -24.19 14.18 -25.00
C MET A 22 -23.32 13.05 -25.48
N SER A 23 -22.29 12.72 -24.69
CA SER A 23 -21.42 11.57 -24.90
C SER A 23 -21.27 10.79 -23.59
N VAL A 24 -20.97 9.50 -23.69
CA VAL A 24 -20.75 8.64 -22.54
C VAL A 24 -19.45 7.83 -22.68
N ILE A 25 -18.88 7.46 -21.56
CA ILE A 25 -17.72 6.57 -21.46
C ILE A 25 -18.16 5.34 -20.69
N ILE A 26 -17.91 4.16 -21.25
CA ILE A 26 -18.14 2.90 -20.55
C ILE A 26 -16.83 2.52 -19.85
N ARG A 27 -16.89 2.44 -18.52
CA ARG A 27 -15.74 2.01 -17.71
C ARG A 27 -15.66 0.48 -17.66
N THR A 28 -14.53 -0.04 -17.13
CA THR A 28 -14.28 -1.48 -16.97
C THR A 28 -15.36 -2.22 -16.23
N ALA A 29 -16.03 -1.59 -15.28
CA ALA A 29 -17.18 -2.16 -14.57
C ALA A 29 -18.37 -2.51 -15.50
N GLY A 30 -18.44 -1.88 -16.66
CA GLY A 30 -19.46 -2.17 -17.67
C GLY A 30 -19.18 -3.39 -18.54
N ILE A 31 -18.02 -4.01 -18.41
CA ILE A 31 -17.68 -5.24 -19.16
C ILE A 31 -18.60 -6.37 -18.71
N GLY A 32 -19.18 -7.09 -19.66
CA GLY A 32 -20.10 -8.19 -19.39
C GLY A 32 -21.53 -7.76 -19.04
N LYS A 33 -21.83 -6.47 -19.04
CA LYS A 33 -23.20 -5.96 -18.89
C LYS A 33 -23.95 -6.03 -20.20
N THR A 34 -25.25 -6.26 -20.10
CA THR A 34 -26.14 -6.28 -21.29
C THR A 34 -26.43 -4.88 -21.79
N GLN A 35 -26.90 -4.78 -23.02
CA GLN A 35 -27.39 -3.53 -23.60
C GLN A 35 -28.48 -2.88 -22.71
N GLU A 36 -29.35 -3.69 -22.16
CA GLU A 36 -30.45 -3.26 -21.29
C GLU A 36 -29.92 -2.69 -19.96
N ASP A 37 -28.93 -3.35 -19.36
CA ASP A 37 -28.30 -2.86 -18.13
C ASP A 37 -27.60 -1.51 -18.33
N LEU A 38 -26.90 -1.34 -19.44
CA LEU A 38 -26.26 -0.08 -19.79
C LEU A 38 -27.28 1.03 -20.03
N GLN A 39 -28.42 0.71 -20.68
CA GLN A 39 -29.50 1.68 -20.90
C GLN A 39 -30.17 2.10 -19.59
N HIS A 40 -30.37 1.17 -18.66
CA HIS A 40 -30.89 1.48 -17.32
C HIS A 40 -29.96 2.41 -16.53
N ASP A 41 -28.67 2.16 -16.58
CA ASP A 41 -27.68 3.02 -15.91
C ASP A 41 -27.64 4.42 -16.54
N LEU A 42 -27.67 4.50 -17.86
CA LEU A 42 -27.76 5.77 -18.58
C LEU A 42 -29.01 6.55 -18.20
N ASN A 43 -30.17 5.90 -18.14
CA ASN A 43 -31.44 6.53 -17.74
C ASN A 43 -31.35 7.07 -16.30
N HIS A 44 -30.72 6.34 -15.41
CA HIS A 44 -30.49 6.77 -14.03
C HIS A 44 -29.62 8.04 -13.98
N LEU A 45 -28.53 8.08 -14.75
CA LEU A 45 -27.66 9.26 -14.85
C LEU A 45 -28.38 10.46 -15.46
N LEU A 46 -29.21 10.24 -16.46
CA LEU A 46 -30.02 11.31 -17.07
C LEU A 46 -31.06 11.87 -16.09
N ASN A 47 -31.66 11.03 -15.26
CA ASN A 47 -32.58 11.46 -14.20
C ASN A 47 -31.86 12.30 -13.15
N ILE A 48 -30.63 11.92 -12.74
CA ILE A 48 -29.79 12.71 -11.84
C ILE A 48 -29.47 14.07 -12.45
N TRP A 49 -29.09 14.10 -13.72
CA TRP A 49 -28.78 15.36 -14.43
C TRP A 49 -29.99 16.29 -14.51
N GLN A 50 -31.18 15.75 -14.81
CA GLN A 50 -32.41 16.50 -14.82
C GLN A 50 -32.74 17.11 -13.44
N ALA A 51 -32.57 16.33 -12.36
CA ALA A 51 -32.71 16.81 -10.99
C ALA A 51 -31.75 17.94 -10.64
N ILE A 52 -30.48 17.83 -11.08
CA ILE A 52 -29.48 18.88 -10.90
C ILE A 52 -29.90 20.17 -11.61
N GLN A 53 -30.36 20.06 -12.85
CA GLN A 53 -30.83 21.22 -13.62
C GLN A 53 -32.02 21.92 -12.96
N GLU A 54 -33.00 21.16 -12.49
CA GLU A 54 -34.18 21.66 -11.77
C GLU A 54 -33.78 22.41 -10.50
N GLN A 55 -32.86 21.86 -9.72
CA GLN A 55 -32.36 22.49 -8.51
C GLN A 55 -31.58 23.76 -8.78
N ASN A 56 -30.78 23.78 -9.86
CA ASN A 56 -30.02 24.96 -10.24
C ASN A 56 -30.94 26.12 -10.65
N GLN A 57 -32.06 25.84 -11.27
CA GLN A 57 -33.02 26.87 -11.68
C GLN A 57 -33.90 27.34 -10.51
N LYS A 58 -34.18 26.48 -9.55
CA LYS A 58 -35.19 26.71 -8.52
C LYS A 58 -34.63 27.41 -7.27
N TYR A 59 -33.35 27.29 -7.00
CA TYR A 59 -32.70 27.79 -5.77
C TYR A 59 -31.47 28.64 -6.04
N PRO A 60 -31.16 29.63 -5.17
CA PRO A 60 -29.98 30.48 -5.36
C PRO A 60 -28.66 29.72 -5.13
N SER A 61 -27.63 30.10 -5.87
CA SER A 61 -26.27 29.62 -5.71
C SER A 61 -25.51 30.37 -4.62
N PRO A 62 -24.54 29.75 -3.90
CA PRO A 62 -24.10 28.35 -4.04
C PRO A 62 -24.98 27.38 -3.25
N ARG A 63 -25.15 26.19 -3.82
CA ARG A 63 -25.96 25.12 -3.22
C ARG A 63 -25.45 23.74 -3.61
N LEU A 64 -25.55 22.77 -2.69
CA LEU A 64 -25.28 21.37 -3.01
C LEU A 64 -26.44 20.81 -3.85
N VAL A 65 -26.21 20.55 -5.13
CA VAL A 65 -27.22 20.05 -6.08
C VAL A 65 -27.21 18.55 -6.24
N HIS A 66 -26.08 17.92 -5.95
CA HIS A 66 -25.88 16.47 -6.03
C HIS A 66 -24.74 16.05 -5.12
N GLN A 67 -24.92 14.93 -4.45
CA GLN A 67 -23.87 14.27 -3.69
C GLN A 67 -23.52 12.96 -4.42
N GLU A 68 -22.22 12.71 -4.61
CA GLU A 68 -21.78 11.45 -5.18
C GLU A 68 -22.31 10.25 -4.40
N ALA A 69 -22.55 9.16 -5.14
CA ALA A 69 -23.00 7.91 -4.55
C ALA A 69 -22.07 7.44 -3.44
N GLY A 70 -22.64 6.96 -2.35
CA GLY A 70 -21.92 6.39 -1.24
C GLY A 70 -21.18 5.10 -1.59
N VAL A 71 -20.42 4.59 -0.63
CA VAL A 71 -19.63 3.36 -0.79
C VAL A 71 -20.49 2.16 -1.22
N VAL A 72 -21.69 2.04 -0.65
CA VAL A 72 -22.62 0.94 -0.95
C VAL A 72 -23.05 0.94 -2.41
N THR A 73 -23.52 2.08 -2.90
CA THR A 73 -23.93 2.22 -4.29
C THR A 73 -22.79 1.98 -5.27
N ARG A 74 -21.61 2.52 -4.97
CA ARG A 74 -20.42 2.28 -5.80
C ARG A 74 -20.01 0.82 -5.81
N ALA A 75 -20.04 0.14 -4.67
CA ALA A 75 -19.73 -1.28 -4.58
C ALA A 75 -20.68 -2.14 -5.39
N VAL A 76 -21.99 -1.91 -5.26
CA VAL A 76 -23.00 -2.62 -6.03
C VAL A 76 -22.82 -2.38 -7.53
N ARG A 77 -22.66 -1.13 -7.93
CA ARG A 77 -22.44 -0.76 -9.34
C ARG A 77 -21.21 -1.43 -9.94
N ASP A 78 -20.09 -1.45 -9.20
CA ASP A 78 -18.81 -1.92 -9.72
C ASP A 78 -18.66 -3.44 -9.65
N TYR A 79 -19.31 -4.11 -8.69
CA TYR A 79 -19.06 -5.53 -8.42
C TYR A 79 -20.25 -6.44 -8.75
N LEU A 80 -21.48 -5.93 -8.81
CA LEU A 80 -22.62 -6.77 -9.15
C LEU A 80 -22.62 -7.12 -10.63
N ARG A 81 -22.34 -8.39 -10.92
CA ARG A 81 -22.33 -8.96 -12.27
C ARG A 81 -23.17 -10.23 -12.30
N ASP A 82 -23.35 -10.79 -13.49
CA ASP A 82 -24.12 -12.03 -13.66
C ASP A 82 -23.50 -13.22 -12.92
N ASP A 83 -22.17 -13.22 -12.74
CA ASP A 83 -21.44 -14.25 -12.01
C ASP A 83 -21.53 -14.14 -10.48
N ILE A 84 -22.07 -13.05 -9.95
CA ILE A 84 -22.33 -12.89 -8.52
C ILE A 84 -23.69 -13.50 -8.18
N ALA A 85 -23.70 -14.45 -7.24
CA ALA A 85 -24.90 -15.14 -6.84
C ALA A 85 -25.72 -14.39 -5.79
N GLU A 86 -25.05 -13.80 -4.80
CA GLU A 86 -25.70 -13.16 -3.66
C GLU A 86 -24.92 -11.95 -3.16
N ILE A 87 -25.66 -10.95 -2.65
CA ILE A 87 -25.12 -9.83 -1.90
C ILE A 87 -25.78 -9.83 -0.53
N TRP A 88 -24.98 -9.93 0.52
CA TRP A 88 -25.45 -9.88 1.89
C TRP A 88 -25.09 -8.55 2.55
N ILE A 89 -26.07 -7.89 3.15
CA ILE A 89 -25.89 -6.61 3.86
C ILE A 89 -26.51 -6.72 5.25
N ASP A 90 -25.76 -6.36 6.28
CA ASP A 90 -26.19 -6.45 7.68
C ASP A 90 -26.72 -5.13 8.26
N ASN A 91 -26.55 -4.01 7.57
CA ASN A 91 -27.01 -2.70 8.00
C ASN A 91 -28.27 -2.30 7.26
N GLU A 92 -29.29 -1.85 7.98
CA GLU A 92 -30.60 -1.48 7.41
C GLU A 92 -30.51 -0.35 6.38
N ASN A 93 -29.79 0.72 6.71
CA ASN A 93 -29.67 1.87 5.83
C ASN A 93 -28.88 1.52 4.56
N ALA A 94 -27.82 0.73 4.70
CA ALA A 94 -27.03 0.23 3.57
C ALA A 94 -27.87 -0.69 2.66
N TYR A 95 -28.69 -1.53 3.27
CA TYR A 95 -29.61 -2.41 2.53
C TYR A 95 -30.61 -1.61 1.71
N ILE A 96 -31.24 -0.60 2.31
CA ILE A 96 -32.21 0.28 1.63
C ILE A 96 -31.55 1.02 0.46
N GLU A 97 -30.35 1.55 0.68
CA GLU A 97 -29.58 2.23 -0.37
C GLU A 97 -29.27 1.30 -1.54
N ALA A 98 -28.80 0.08 -1.25
CA ALA A 98 -28.51 -0.92 -2.28
C ALA A 98 -29.76 -1.36 -3.03
N ALA A 99 -30.86 -1.59 -2.33
CA ALA A 99 -32.15 -1.97 -2.93
C ALA A 99 -32.67 -0.88 -3.87
N GLY A 100 -32.63 0.37 -3.43
CA GLY A 100 -33.03 1.51 -4.24
C GLY A 100 -32.22 1.64 -5.54
N PHE A 101 -30.92 1.49 -5.46
CA PHE A 101 -30.04 1.54 -6.62
C PHE A 101 -30.29 0.37 -7.59
N ILE A 102 -30.38 -0.86 -7.07
CA ILE A 102 -30.63 -2.05 -7.89
C ILE A 102 -31.97 -1.96 -8.60
N ASP A 103 -33.02 -1.54 -7.90
CA ASP A 103 -34.36 -1.38 -8.50
C ASP A 103 -34.40 -0.32 -9.62
N ALA A 104 -33.60 0.74 -9.46
CA ALA A 104 -33.54 1.82 -10.44
C ALA A 104 -32.69 1.47 -11.68
N VAL A 105 -31.57 0.76 -11.49
CA VAL A 105 -30.56 0.56 -12.53
C VAL A 105 -30.46 -0.88 -13.01
N MET A 106 -30.62 -1.85 -12.12
CA MET A 106 -30.42 -3.29 -12.39
C MET A 106 -31.57 -4.13 -11.82
N PRO A 107 -32.84 -3.87 -12.18
CA PRO A 107 -33.97 -4.53 -11.54
C PRO A 107 -33.98 -6.05 -11.66
N LYS A 108 -33.34 -6.61 -12.68
CA LYS A 108 -33.20 -8.06 -12.86
C LYS A 108 -32.29 -8.71 -11.80
N GLN A 109 -31.45 -7.93 -11.13
CA GLN A 109 -30.53 -8.41 -10.11
C GLN A 109 -31.10 -8.30 -8.69
N ALA A 110 -32.32 -7.80 -8.52
CA ALA A 110 -32.91 -7.54 -7.21
C ALA A 110 -33.01 -8.78 -6.31
N GLU A 111 -33.17 -9.96 -6.89
CA GLU A 111 -33.27 -11.22 -6.15
C GLU A 111 -31.96 -11.64 -5.47
N LYS A 112 -30.83 -11.09 -5.91
CA LYS A 112 -29.52 -11.40 -5.36
C LYS A 112 -29.25 -10.69 -4.04
N LEU A 113 -29.96 -9.59 -3.76
CA LEU A 113 -29.79 -8.81 -2.56
C LEU A 113 -30.48 -9.48 -1.37
N ARG A 114 -29.72 -9.71 -0.31
CA ARG A 114 -30.20 -10.36 0.90
C ARG A 114 -29.81 -9.57 2.13
N LYS A 115 -30.72 -9.50 3.09
CA LYS A 115 -30.47 -8.87 4.37
C LYS A 115 -29.93 -9.91 5.35
N TYR A 116 -28.79 -9.61 5.97
CA TYR A 116 -28.22 -10.47 6.99
C TYR A 116 -28.77 -10.10 8.36
N THR A 117 -29.42 -11.06 9.02
CA THR A 117 -30.10 -10.85 10.31
C THR A 117 -29.66 -11.82 11.40
N ASP A 118 -28.66 -12.66 11.14
CA ASP A 118 -28.17 -13.65 12.09
C ASP A 118 -27.36 -13.01 13.25
N TYR A 119 -27.27 -13.69 14.37
CA TYR A 119 -26.51 -13.23 15.54
C TYR A 119 -25.00 -13.34 15.39
N GLU A 120 -24.53 -14.32 14.61
CA GLU A 120 -23.10 -14.43 14.31
C GLU A 120 -22.63 -13.27 13.44
N PRO A 121 -21.52 -12.59 13.77
CA PRO A 121 -21.00 -11.54 12.91
C PRO A 121 -20.80 -12.03 11.46
N MET A 122 -21.27 -11.26 10.49
CA MET A 122 -21.33 -11.69 9.09
C MET A 122 -19.96 -12.08 8.53
N PHE A 123 -18.93 -11.30 8.81
CA PHE A 123 -17.57 -11.60 8.33
C PHE A 123 -16.98 -12.86 8.96
N SER A 124 -17.33 -13.15 10.21
CA SER A 124 -16.94 -14.40 10.88
C SER A 124 -17.64 -15.60 10.27
N ARG A 125 -18.97 -15.48 10.02
CA ARG A 125 -19.75 -16.56 9.42
C ARG A 125 -19.22 -16.97 8.04
N PHE A 126 -18.89 -16.00 7.19
CA PHE A 126 -18.41 -16.26 5.83
C PHE A 126 -16.90 -16.38 5.76
N ASN A 127 -16.22 -16.44 6.90
CA ASN A 127 -14.75 -16.60 6.99
C ASN A 127 -13.97 -15.45 6.33
N ILE A 128 -14.58 -14.27 6.25
CA ILE A 128 -13.99 -13.08 5.65
C ILE A 128 -13.02 -12.41 6.62
N GLU A 129 -13.36 -12.33 7.91
CA GLU A 129 -12.55 -11.67 8.92
C GLU A 129 -11.13 -12.26 8.97
N LYS A 130 -11.01 -13.58 8.97
CA LYS A 130 -9.72 -14.27 8.97
C LYS A 130 -8.91 -13.98 7.72
N GLN A 131 -9.55 -13.89 6.56
CA GLN A 131 -8.89 -13.56 5.30
C GLN A 131 -8.42 -12.10 5.26
N ILE A 132 -9.19 -11.17 5.84
CA ILE A 132 -8.78 -9.77 5.98
C ILE A 132 -7.52 -9.70 6.86
N GLU A 133 -7.52 -10.35 8.02
CA GLU A 133 -6.36 -10.36 8.92
C GLU A 133 -5.12 -10.98 8.25
N THR A 134 -5.31 -12.05 7.50
CA THR A 134 -4.22 -12.67 6.73
C THR A 134 -3.63 -11.71 5.70
N ALA A 135 -4.45 -10.86 5.09
CA ALA A 135 -4.02 -9.88 4.10
C ALA A 135 -3.09 -8.79 4.68
N TYR A 136 -3.07 -8.60 6.01
CA TYR A 136 -2.13 -7.70 6.67
C TYR A 136 -0.82 -8.37 7.08
N GLN A 137 -0.73 -9.71 7.00
CA GLN A 137 0.46 -10.44 7.42
C GLN A 137 1.50 -10.50 6.30
N ARG A 138 2.75 -10.37 6.67
CA ARG A 138 3.88 -10.50 5.74
C ARG A 138 4.00 -11.92 5.19
N GLU A 139 3.82 -12.93 6.06
CA GLU A 139 3.93 -14.35 5.71
C GLU A 139 2.55 -14.99 5.65
N VAL A 140 2.29 -15.71 4.55
CA VAL A 140 1.06 -16.46 4.35
C VAL A 140 1.39 -17.95 4.18
N ARG A 141 0.78 -18.80 5.00
CA ARG A 141 1.01 -20.24 4.95
C ARG A 141 0.28 -20.90 3.78
N LEU A 142 0.93 -21.88 3.19
CA LEU A 142 0.35 -22.70 2.13
C LEU A 142 -0.18 -24.03 2.68
N PRO A 143 -1.14 -24.69 1.99
CA PRO A 143 -1.76 -25.93 2.48
C PRO A 143 -0.79 -27.04 2.81
N SER A 144 0.30 -27.21 2.07
CA SER A 144 1.30 -28.26 2.30
C SER A 144 2.31 -27.94 3.41
N GLY A 145 2.22 -26.76 4.03
CA GLY A 145 3.13 -26.33 5.09
C GLY A 145 4.23 -25.37 4.63
N GLY A 146 4.35 -25.11 3.34
CA GLY A 146 5.18 -24.02 2.82
C GLY A 146 4.57 -22.66 3.11
N SER A 147 5.25 -21.59 2.70
CA SER A 147 4.75 -20.24 2.89
C SER A 147 5.21 -19.31 1.76
N ILE A 148 4.48 -18.22 1.60
CA ILE A 148 4.92 -17.08 0.79
C ILE A 148 5.17 -15.90 1.71
N VAL A 149 6.19 -15.11 1.39
CA VAL A 149 6.55 -13.88 2.11
C VAL A 149 6.43 -12.71 1.15
N ILE A 150 5.55 -11.78 1.46
CA ILE A 150 5.23 -10.64 0.60
C ILE A 150 5.82 -9.39 1.22
N ASP A 151 6.73 -8.73 0.49
CA ASP A 151 7.34 -7.48 0.89
C ASP A 151 7.04 -6.39 -0.13
N GLN A 152 6.36 -5.35 0.31
CA GLN A 152 6.17 -4.16 -0.51
C GLN A 152 7.34 -3.20 -0.27
N THR A 153 8.14 -2.98 -1.31
CA THR A 153 9.22 -2.00 -1.28
C THR A 153 8.79 -0.72 -1.97
N GLU A 154 9.61 0.30 -1.90
CA GLU A 154 9.33 1.57 -2.60
C GLU A 154 9.18 1.38 -4.12
N ALA A 155 9.98 0.51 -4.70
CA ALA A 155 10.05 0.33 -6.15
C ALA A 155 9.13 -0.79 -6.67
N LEU A 156 8.97 -1.87 -5.93
CA LEU A 156 8.26 -3.06 -6.39
C LEU A 156 7.77 -3.91 -5.22
N VAL A 157 6.93 -4.89 -5.53
CA VAL A 157 6.53 -5.95 -4.59
C VAL A 157 7.41 -7.16 -4.84
N SER A 158 8.07 -7.67 -3.81
CA SER A 158 8.84 -8.91 -3.88
C SER A 158 8.13 -10.01 -3.12
N ILE A 159 8.11 -11.21 -3.69
CA ILE A 159 7.47 -12.39 -3.08
C ILE A 159 8.46 -13.53 -3.07
N ASP A 160 8.77 -14.03 -1.87
CA ASP A 160 9.62 -15.18 -1.65
C ASP A 160 8.78 -16.40 -1.30
N ILE A 161 9.21 -17.58 -1.74
CA ILE A 161 8.50 -18.83 -1.51
C ILE A 161 9.39 -19.76 -0.71
N ASN A 162 8.87 -20.25 0.42
CA ASN A 162 9.55 -21.19 1.30
C ASN A 162 8.84 -22.52 1.29
N SER A 163 9.58 -23.62 1.13
CA SER A 163 9.05 -24.97 1.25
C SER A 163 8.88 -25.37 2.71
N ALA A 164 8.07 -26.41 2.97
CA ALA A 164 7.92 -26.98 4.29
C ALA A 164 9.26 -27.52 4.81
N LYS A 165 9.55 -27.29 6.09
CA LYS A 165 10.81 -27.71 6.74
C LYS A 165 10.99 -29.21 6.85
N SER A 166 9.93 -30.00 6.78
CA SER A 166 9.99 -31.46 6.84
C SER A 166 9.55 -32.07 5.51
N THR A 167 10.51 -32.34 4.65
CA THR A 167 10.30 -33.20 3.51
C THR A 167 10.47 -34.65 3.94
N LYS A 168 9.39 -35.26 4.38
CA LYS A 168 9.35 -36.71 4.53
C LYS A 168 9.22 -37.34 3.13
N GLY A 169 10.30 -37.83 2.62
CA GLY A 169 10.30 -38.60 1.36
C GLY A 169 11.00 -37.84 0.24
N SER A 170 11.58 -38.47 -0.35
CA SER A 170 12.44 -38.82 -1.44
C SER A 170 12.52 -37.88 -2.63
N ASP A 171 11.71 -36.82 -2.82
CA ASP A 171 11.87 -35.97 -3.99
C ASP A 171 11.72 -34.48 -3.66
N VAL A 172 12.87 -33.82 -3.48
CA VAL A 172 12.97 -32.39 -3.26
C VAL A 172 12.44 -31.61 -4.47
N ALA A 173 12.67 -32.11 -5.69
CA ALA A 173 12.20 -31.47 -6.91
C ALA A 173 10.68 -31.46 -7.04
N GLU A 174 10.02 -32.54 -6.66
CA GLU A 174 8.57 -32.64 -6.69
C GLU A 174 7.92 -31.80 -5.61
N THR A 175 8.52 -31.76 -4.42
CA THR A 175 8.07 -30.87 -3.32
C THR A 175 8.16 -29.40 -3.76
N ALA A 176 9.26 -28.99 -4.40
CA ALA A 176 9.42 -27.63 -4.92
C ALA A 176 8.34 -27.29 -5.94
N TYR A 177 8.07 -28.20 -6.85
CA TYR A 177 7.05 -28.02 -7.88
C TYR A 177 5.64 -27.85 -7.27
N HIS A 178 5.26 -28.73 -6.35
CA HIS A 178 3.96 -28.63 -5.67
C HIS A 178 3.83 -27.34 -4.83
N THR A 179 4.88 -26.97 -4.11
CA THR A 179 4.88 -25.72 -3.35
C THR A 179 4.74 -24.51 -4.27
N ASN A 180 5.43 -24.49 -5.40
CA ASN A 180 5.32 -23.41 -6.36
C ASN A 180 3.91 -23.32 -6.98
N LEU A 181 3.26 -24.44 -7.23
CA LEU A 181 1.87 -24.45 -7.72
C LEU A 181 0.89 -23.87 -6.70
N GLU A 182 1.00 -24.27 -5.43
CA GLU A 182 0.20 -23.70 -4.35
C GLU A 182 0.47 -22.20 -4.17
N ALA A 183 1.75 -21.81 -4.26
CA ALA A 183 2.17 -20.43 -4.17
C ALA A 183 1.59 -19.58 -5.29
N ALA A 184 1.56 -20.09 -6.53
CA ALA A 184 0.98 -19.38 -7.67
C ALA A 184 -0.49 -19.01 -7.42
N ASP A 185 -1.28 -19.94 -6.91
CA ASP A 185 -2.69 -19.68 -6.56
C ASP A 185 -2.82 -18.65 -5.44
N GLU A 186 -2.02 -18.80 -4.38
CA GLU A 186 -2.09 -17.89 -3.22
C GLU A 186 -1.57 -16.48 -3.54
N ILE A 187 -0.53 -16.38 -4.36
CA ILE A 187 0.00 -15.08 -4.81
C ILE A 187 -1.08 -14.30 -5.56
N ALA A 188 -1.75 -14.94 -6.52
CA ALA A 188 -2.84 -14.29 -7.26
C ALA A 188 -3.96 -13.82 -6.33
N ARG A 189 -4.32 -14.64 -5.34
CA ARG A 189 -5.33 -14.29 -4.34
C ARG A 189 -4.90 -13.10 -3.49
N GLN A 190 -3.68 -13.12 -2.97
CA GLN A 190 -3.17 -12.06 -2.12
C GLN A 190 -3.00 -10.73 -2.86
N LEU A 191 -2.62 -10.76 -4.12
CA LEU A 191 -2.54 -9.54 -4.94
C LEU A 191 -3.91 -8.87 -5.09
N ARG A 192 -4.97 -9.67 -5.27
CA ARG A 192 -6.34 -9.16 -5.32
C ARG A 192 -6.81 -8.63 -3.97
N LEU A 193 -6.63 -9.40 -2.90
CA LEU A 193 -7.06 -9.03 -1.55
C LEU A 193 -6.37 -7.76 -1.06
N ARG A 194 -5.08 -7.64 -1.31
CA ARG A 194 -4.25 -6.49 -0.91
C ARG A 194 -4.31 -5.34 -1.91
N ASP A 195 -4.86 -5.58 -3.08
CA ASP A 195 -4.92 -4.64 -4.20
C ASP A 195 -3.55 -4.06 -4.56
N MET A 196 -2.56 -4.93 -4.62
CA MET A 196 -1.19 -4.57 -4.95
C MET A 196 -1.02 -4.36 -6.45
N GLY A 197 -0.51 -3.22 -6.85
CA GLY A 197 -0.25 -2.88 -8.24
C GLY A 197 1.21 -2.51 -8.50
N GLY A 198 1.55 -2.40 -9.77
CA GLY A 198 2.90 -2.11 -10.22
C GLY A 198 3.69 -3.37 -10.53
N LEU A 199 5.01 -3.28 -10.47
CA LEU A 199 5.91 -4.39 -10.74
C LEU A 199 5.96 -5.36 -9.55
N ILE A 200 5.83 -6.64 -9.84
CA ILE A 200 5.89 -7.72 -8.84
C ILE A 200 6.92 -8.74 -9.31
N VAL A 201 7.85 -9.07 -8.41
CA VAL A 201 8.90 -10.06 -8.67
C VAL A 201 8.70 -11.23 -7.72
N ILE A 202 8.57 -12.43 -8.28
CA ILE A 202 8.33 -13.66 -7.53
C ILE A 202 9.59 -14.52 -7.61
N ASP A 203 10.12 -14.91 -6.46
CA ASP A 203 11.25 -15.83 -6.36
C ASP A 203 10.71 -17.25 -6.12
N PHE A 204 10.45 -17.97 -7.22
CA PHE A 204 10.03 -19.36 -7.15
C PHE A 204 11.18 -20.26 -6.69
N ILE A 205 10.84 -21.35 -5.99
CA ILE A 205 11.82 -22.37 -5.63
C ILE A 205 12.38 -22.98 -6.93
N ASP A 206 13.68 -23.21 -6.97
CA ASP A 206 14.35 -23.72 -8.15
C ASP A 206 13.71 -25.01 -8.68
N MET A 207 13.45 -25.02 -9.97
CA MET A 207 12.92 -26.17 -10.70
C MET A 207 13.83 -26.46 -11.89
N ASN A 208 14.32 -27.67 -11.98
CA ASN A 208 15.20 -28.11 -13.08
C ASN A 208 14.41 -28.50 -14.34
N ASP A 209 13.15 -28.86 -14.19
CA ASP A 209 12.30 -29.30 -15.29
C ASP A 209 11.58 -28.11 -15.92
N ASN A 210 11.87 -27.82 -17.18
CA ASN A 210 11.22 -26.75 -17.94
C ASN A 210 9.70 -26.93 -18.04
N LYS A 211 9.24 -28.16 -18.06
CA LYS A 211 7.82 -28.49 -18.11
C LYS A 211 7.11 -28.08 -16.82
N HIS A 212 7.75 -28.31 -15.68
CA HIS A 212 7.27 -27.85 -14.37
C HIS A 212 7.23 -26.32 -14.31
N GLN A 213 8.26 -25.65 -14.81
CA GLN A 213 8.29 -24.18 -14.86
C GLN A 213 7.12 -23.63 -15.69
N LYS A 214 6.85 -24.22 -16.84
CA LYS A 214 5.73 -23.82 -17.70
C LYS A 214 4.38 -24.03 -17.03
N GLU A 215 4.21 -25.10 -16.27
CA GLU A 215 2.98 -25.37 -15.55
C GLU A 215 2.74 -24.40 -14.40
N VAL A 216 3.80 -24.00 -13.68
CA VAL A 216 3.72 -22.98 -12.64
C VAL A 216 3.34 -21.62 -13.24
N GLU A 217 3.97 -21.23 -14.35
CA GLU A 217 3.62 -20.01 -15.09
C GLU A 217 2.14 -20.02 -15.50
N LYS A 218 1.68 -21.13 -16.07
CA LYS A 218 0.29 -21.30 -16.48
C LYS A 218 -0.68 -21.23 -15.30
N ARG A 219 -0.34 -21.86 -14.19
CA ARG A 219 -1.16 -21.83 -12.96
C ARG A 219 -1.35 -20.40 -12.46
N LEU A 220 -0.29 -19.60 -12.47
CA LEU A 220 -0.36 -18.20 -12.07
C LEU A 220 -1.26 -17.40 -13.02
N VAL A 221 -1.10 -17.56 -14.33
CA VAL A 221 -1.94 -16.90 -15.32
C VAL A 221 -3.41 -17.28 -15.13
N ASP A 222 -3.70 -18.58 -14.95
CA ASP A 222 -5.05 -19.06 -14.76
C ASP A 222 -5.68 -18.53 -13.45
N ALA A 223 -4.89 -18.40 -12.40
CA ALA A 223 -5.35 -17.88 -11.12
C ALA A 223 -5.72 -16.39 -11.15
N THR A 224 -5.22 -15.64 -12.15
CA THR A 224 -5.52 -14.22 -12.31
C THR A 224 -6.73 -13.94 -13.21
N LYS A 225 -7.40 -14.96 -13.72
CA LYS A 225 -8.56 -14.79 -14.63
C LYS A 225 -9.72 -13.99 -14.01
N TYR A 226 -9.87 -14.08 -12.69
CA TYR A 226 -10.93 -13.39 -11.97
C TYR A 226 -10.51 -12.00 -11.47
N ASP A 227 -9.28 -11.59 -11.76
CA ASP A 227 -8.77 -10.29 -11.34
C ASP A 227 -9.34 -9.19 -12.26
N ARG A 228 -9.90 -8.14 -11.66
CA ARG A 228 -10.38 -6.96 -12.40
C ARG A 228 -9.24 -6.14 -12.98
N ALA A 229 -8.08 -6.17 -12.33
CA ALA A 229 -6.90 -5.45 -12.80
C ALA A 229 -6.29 -6.16 -14.01
N ARG A 230 -5.75 -5.38 -14.93
CA ARG A 230 -4.96 -5.92 -16.03
C ARG A 230 -3.63 -6.44 -15.48
N VAL A 231 -3.30 -7.68 -15.83
CA VAL A 231 -2.06 -8.32 -15.39
C VAL A 231 -1.26 -8.75 -16.61
N GLN A 232 0.04 -8.47 -16.59
CA GLN A 232 0.98 -8.90 -17.61
C GLN A 232 2.04 -9.79 -16.96
N PHE A 233 2.53 -10.78 -17.70
CA PHE A 233 3.44 -11.80 -17.18
C PHE A 233 4.69 -11.90 -18.01
N GLY A 234 5.83 -12.10 -17.34
CA GLY A 234 7.05 -12.61 -17.94
C GLY A 234 7.18 -14.11 -17.74
N ASP A 235 8.27 -14.66 -18.19
CA ASP A 235 8.63 -16.05 -17.97
C ASP A 235 9.53 -16.19 -16.74
N ILE A 236 9.60 -17.40 -16.17
CA ILE A 236 10.55 -17.71 -15.12
C ILE A 236 11.97 -17.66 -15.71
N SER A 237 12.82 -16.79 -15.16
CA SER A 237 14.19 -16.62 -15.63
C SER A 237 15.09 -17.79 -15.20
N LYS A 238 16.31 -17.83 -15.73
CA LYS A 238 17.32 -18.82 -15.33
C LYS A 238 17.69 -18.74 -13.85
N PHE A 239 17.37 -17.64 -13.20
CA PHE A 239 17.61 -17.42 -11.76
C PHE A 239 16.40 -17.78 -10.89
N GLY A 240 15.32 -18.30 -11.49
CA GLY A 240 14.09 -18.64 -10.76
C GLY A 240 13.14 -17.47 -10.52
N LEU A 241 13.44 -16.29 -11.02
CA LEU A 241 12.62 -15.09 -10.84
C LEU A 241 11.59 -14.93 -11.94
N MET A 242 10.37 -14.61 -11.56
CA MET A 242 9.31 -14.27 -12.51
C MET A 242 8.86 -12.83 -12.26
N GLU A 243 8.88 -12.02 -13.30
CA GLU A 243 8.36 -10.67 -13.28
C GLU A 243 6.92 -10.66 -13.76
N MET A 244 6.09 -9.89 -13.08
CA MET A 244 4.73 -9.62 -13.52
C MET A 244 4.36 -8.17 -13.19
N SER A 245 3.34 -7.65 -13.86
CA SER A 245 2.84 -6.32 -13.64
C SER A 245 1.34 -6.36 -13.43
N ARG A 246 0.85 -5.70 -12.38
CA ARG A 246 -0.57 -5.57 -12.12
C ARG A 246 -0.99 -4.10 -12.15
N GLN A 247 -2.06 -3.80 -12.86
CA GLN A 247 -2.60 -2.45 -12.93
C GLN A 247 -2.94 -1.92 -11.54
N ARG A 248 -2.58 -0.67 -11.26
CA ARG A 248 -3.00 0.03 -10.06
C ARG A 248 -4.42 0.55 -10.24
N LEU A 249 -5.37 -0.03 -9.52
CA LEU A 249 -6.76 0.43 -9.52
C LEU A 249 -7.01 1.47 -8.43
N ARG A 250 -6.35 1.30 -7.29
CA ARG A 250 -6.43 2.15 -6.10
C ARG A 250 -5.20 1.93 -5.22
N PRO A 251 -4.97 2.73 -4.19
CA PRO A 251 -3.92 2.42 -3.22
C PRO A 251 -4.12 1.03 -2.62
N SER A 252 -3.02 0.32 -2.38
CA SER A 252 -3.07 -1.01 -1.77
C SER A 252 -3.65 -0.94 -0.36
N LEU A 253 -4.08 -2.09 0.19
CA LEU A 253 -4.57 -2.18 1.55
C LEU A 253 -3.57 -1.62 2.56
N GLU A 254 -2.30 -1.93 2.41
CA GLU A 254 -1.21 -1.44 3.26
C GLU A 254 -1.05 0.08 3.16
N GLU A 255 -1.06 0.63 1.95
CA GLU A 255 -0.95 2.08 1.72
C GLU A 255 -2.13 2.87 2.29
N SER A 256 -3.34 2.32 2.19
CA SER A 256 -4.57 3.00 2.64
C SER A 256 -4.83 2.92 4.14
N THR A 257 -4.26 1.93 4.84
CA THR A 257 -4.50 1.67 6.26
C THR A 257 -3.26 1.76 7.12
N GLY A 258 -2.09 1.93 6.52
CA GLY A 258 -0.81 2.00 7.20
C GLY A 258 -0.09 3.33 6.97
N TYR A 259 1.00 3.50 7.65
CA TYR A 259 1.95 4.59 7.45
C TYR A 259 3.37 4.05 7.50
N ILE A 260 4.31 4.80 6.91
CA ILE A 260 5.71 4.39 6.88
C ILE A 260 6.26 4.38 8.31
N CYS A 261 6.92 3.29 8.70
CA CYS A 261 7.51 3.17 10.03
C CYS A 261 8.54 4.28 10.26
N PRO A 262 8.37 5.13 11.29
CA PRO A 262 9.30 6.23 11.55
C PRO A 262 10.67 5.77 12.04
N ARG A 263 10.81 4.50 12.44
CA ARG A 263 12.09 3.94 12.89
C ARG A 263 12.93 3.44 11.74
N CYS A 264 12.40 2.58 10.88
CA CYS A 264 13.17 1.93 9.81
C CYS A 264 12.88 2.48 8.41
N HIS A 265 11.86 3.32 8.23
CA HIS A 265 11.44 3.88 6.95
C HIS A 265 11.24 2.84 5.84
N GLY A 266 10.80 1.64 6.23
CA GLY A 266 10.60 0.52 5.32
C GLY A 266 11.79 -0.43 5.17
N ASN A 267 12.90 -0.15 5.84
CA ASN A 267 14.11 -0.97 5.76
C ASN A 267 13.99 -2.32 6.50
N GLY A 268 13.20 -2.36 7.58
CA GLY A 268 13.06 -3.55 8.43
C GLY A 268 14.17 -3.72 9.46
N MET A 269 15.22 -2.89 9.40
CA MET A 269 16.35 -2.91 10.33
C MET A 269 16.66 -1.50 10.82
N ILE A 270 17.06 -1.41 12.09
CA ILE A 270 17.51 -0.15 12.68
C ILE A 270 18.91 -0.35 13.26
N ARG A 271 19.66 0.74 13.34
CA ARG A 271 20.98 0.74 13.94
C ARG A 271 20.86 0.46 15.45
N ASP A 272 21.71 -0.41 16.00
CA ASP A 272 21.65 -0.74 17.42
C ASP A 272 22.02 0.46 18.30
N LEU A 273 21.57 0.38 19.56
CA LEU A 273 21.75 1.42 20.57
C LEU A 273 23.21 1.86 20.72
N ARG A 274 24.13 0.91 20.88
CA ARG A 274 25.54 1.20 21.13
C ARG A 274 26.19 1.85 19.92
N SER A 275 25.98 1.30 18.73
CA SER A 275 26.52 1.83 17.49
C SER A 275 26.04 3.26 17.22
N LEU A 276 24.75 3.51 17.42
CA LEU A 276 24.15 4.82 17.22
C LEU A 276 24.67 5.82 18.28
N SER A 277 24.72 5.42 19.54
CA SER A 277 25.20 6.28 20.62
C SER A 277 26.66 6.71 20.42
N LEU A 278 27.52 5.79 20.00
CA LEU A 278 28.91 6.10 19.69
C LEU A 278 29.04 7.02 18.47
N SER A 279 28.18 6.86 17.50
CA SER A 279 28.13 7.76 16.34
C SER A 279 27.72 9.18 16.73
N ILE A 280 26.72 9.31 17.60
CA ILE A 280 26.29 10.61 18.13
C ILE A 280 27.40 11.26 18.94
N MET A 281 28.11 10.50 19.78
CA MET A 281 29.29 10.96 20.53
C MET A 281 30.36 11.54 19.60
N ARG A 282 30.69 10.83 18.53
CA ARG A 282 31.71 11.31 17.56
C ARG A 282 31.25 12.58 16.85
N GLN A 283 29.99 12.71 16.52
CA GLN A 283 29.46 13.92 15.89
C GLN A 283 29.45 15.11 16.85
N ILE A 284 29.11 14.89 18.12
CA ILE A 284 29.19 15.90 19.17
C ILE A 284 30.65 16.34 19.35
N GLU A 285 31.60 15.39 19.43
CA GLU A 285 33.03 15.66 19.54
C GLU A 285 33.54 16.48 18.37
N GLN A 286 33.13 16.12 17.14
CA GLN A 286 33.51 16.86 15.94
C GLN A 286 33.06 18.32 15.99
N ILE A 287 31.82 18.58 16.40
CA ILE A 287 31.27 19.93 16.51
C ILE A 287 31.98 20.70 17.63
N ALA A 288 32.11 20.10 18.81
CA ALA A 288 32.73 20.74 19.98
C ALA A 288 34.18 21.14 19.74
N LEU A 289 34.98 20.25 19.16
CA LEU A 289 36.39 20.52 18.86
C LEU A 289 36.60 21.51 17.71
N LYS A 290 35.67 21.58 16.79
CA LYS A 290 35.67 22.54 15.68
C LYS A 290 35.36 23.96 16.20
N GLU A 291 34.28 24.10 16.96
CA GLU A 291 33.76 25.40 17.37
C GLU A 291 34.44 25.96 18.61
N ARG A 292 34.77 25.13 19.59
CA ARG A 292 35.46 25.45 20.86
C ARG A 292 34.82 26.59 21.66
N GLN A 293 33.49 26.75 21.47
CA GLN A 293 32.67 27.75 22.12
C GLN A 293 31.19 27.35 22.03
N GLY A 294 30.33 28.04 22.76
CA GLY A 294 28.89 27.85 22.65
C GLY A 294 28.38 26.56 23.26
N GLU A 295 27.30 26.03 22.71
CA GLU A 295 26.61 24.86 23.21
C GLU A 295 26.21 23.93 22.06
N VAL A 296 26.47 22.64 22.22
CA VAL A 296 25.95 21.58 21.39
C VAL A 296 24.81 20.91 22.12
N GLN A 297 23.65 20.83 21.49
CA GLN A 297 22.48 20.16 22.01
C GLN A 297 22.16 18.94 21.17
N ALA A 298 22.02 17.81 21.83
CA ALA A 298 21.64 16.54 21.20
C ALA A 298 20.26 16.13 21.66
N GLU A 299 19.27 16.25 20.78
CA GLU A 299 17.94 15.68 21.00
C GLU A 299 17.98 14.23 20.55
N VAL A 300 17.80 13.32 21.48
CA VAL A 300 17.99 11.88 21.27
C VAL A 300 16.84 11.09 21.90
N PRO A 301 16.56 9.86 21.42
CA PRO A 301 15.63 8.96 22.11
C PRO A 301 16.03 8.75 23.57
N THR A 302 15.05 8.43 24.40
CA THR A 302 15.27 8.30 25.86
C THR A 302 16.27 7.19 26.22
N ASP A 303 16.30 6.09 25.50
CA ASP A 303 17.25 5.01 25.70
C ASP A 303 18.70 5.41 25.32
N ILE A 304 18.85 6.17 24.25
CA ILE A 304 20.14 6.74 23.85
C ILE A 304 20.64 7.75 24.89
N ALA A 305 19.74 8.62 25.36
CA ALA A 305 20.07 9.59 26.39
C ALA A 305 20.55 8.91 27.69
N ALA A 306 19.86 7.84 28.11
CA ALA A 306 20.26 7.06 29.28
C ALA A 306 21.66 6.45 29.12
N PHE A 307 21.97 5.89 27.96
CA PHE A 307 23.29 5.33 27.66
C PHE A 307 24.37 6.42 27.70
N LEU A 308 24.17 7.55 27.04
CA LEU A 308 25.15 8.64 26.98
C LEU A 308 25.38 9.26 28.34
N LEU A 309 24.35 9.52 29.10
CA LEU A 309 24.45 10.19 30.39
C LEU A 309 25.00 9.30 31.50
N ASN A 310 24.79 8.00 31.42
CA ASN A 310 25.27 7.05 32.42
C ASN A 310 26.62 6.42 32.06
N GLU A 311 26.71 5.77 30.90
CA GLU A 311 27.89 5.03 30.51
C GLU A 311 29.00 5.88 29.87
N LYS A 312 28.64 7.00 29.24
CA LYS A 312 29.55 7.91 28.56
C LYS A 312 29.69 9.27 29.26
N ARG A 313 29.22 9.37 30.48
CA ARG A 313 29.29 10.60 31.27
C ARG A 313 30.67 11.19 31.38
N ASP A 314 31.67 10.39 31.74
CA ASP A 314 33.04 10.86 31.92
C ASP A 314 33.64 11.39 30.61
N ALA A 315 33.34 10.74 29.49
CA ALA A 315 33.80 11.18 28.19
C ALA A 315 33.14 12.52 27.78
N LEU A 316 31.86 12.71 28.08
CA LEU A 316 31.14 13.97 27.82
C LEU A 316 31.69 15.11 28.66
N VAL A 317 31.95 14.88 29.97
CA VAL A 317 32.52 15.88 30.85
C VAL A 317 33.92 16.27 30.41
N TYR A 318 34.74 15.29 30.06
CA TYR A 318 36.11 15.55 29.54
C TYR A 318 36.07 16.40 28.27
N LEU A 319 35.14 16.07 27.34
CA LEU A 319 34.98 16.81 26.09
C LEU A 319 34.56 18.26 26.32
N GLU A 320 33.62 18.50 27.25
CA GLU A 320 33.24 19.87 27.64
C GLU A 320 34.42 20.68 28.17
N GLN A 321 35.24 20.08 29.04
CA GLN A 321 36.39 20.73 29.61
C GLN A 321 37.48 21.01 28.59
N ASP A 322 37.77 20.06 27.70
CA ASP A 322 38.78 20.19 26.66
C ASP A 322 38.40 21.19 25.57
N SER A 323 37.14 21.15 25.13
CA SER A 323 36.68 22.00 24.03
C SER A 323 36.20 23.39 24.43
N GLY A 324 35.78 23.57 25.69
CA GLY A 324 35.11 24.78 26.14
C GLY A 324 33.70 24.94 25.62
N THR A 325 33.18 23.92 24.94
CA THR A 325 31.81 23.88 24.43
C THR A 325 30.91 23.14 25.40
N ARG A 326 29.77 23.75 25.76
CA ARG A 326 28.80 23.09 26.60
C ARG A 326 28.05 21.99 25.80
N ILE A 327 27.88 20.82 26.41
CA ILE A 327 27.20 19.68 25.79
C ILE A 327 25.97 19.34 26.59
N THR A 328 24.80 19.41 25.95
CA THR A 328 23.53 19.11 26.56
C THR A 328 22.86 17.95 25.84
N ILE A 329 22.58 16.86 26.55
CA ILE A 329 21.83 15.72 26.05
C ILE A 329 20.37 15.90 26.47
N LEU A 330 19.49 15.98 25.48
CA LEU A 330 18.06 16.20 25.69
C LEU A 330 17.29 14.92 25.33
N PRO A 331 16.76 14.18 26.33
CA PRO A 331 15.85 13.08 26.05
C PRO A 331 14.59 13.62 25.38
N HIS A 332 14.21 13.03 24.26
CA HIS A 332 13.05 13.42 23.47
C HIS A 332 12.08 12.26 23.36
N ALA A 333 10.93 12.33 24.06
CA ALA A 333 9.97 11.25 24.15
C ALA A 333 9.33 10.89 22.79
N HIS A 334 9.30 11.83 21.84
CA HIS A 334 8.69 11.65 20.52
C HIS A 334 9.69 11.27 19.43
N LEU A 335 10.98 11.25 19.71
CA LEU A 335 12.00 10.71 18.81
C LEU A 335 12.19 9.22 19.09
N GLU A 336 12.05 8.43 18.06
CA GLU A 336 12.31 6.99 18.13
C GLU A 336 13.66 6.68 17.46
N SER A 337 14.46 5.81 18.11
CA SER A 337 15.73 5.33 17.54
C SER A 337 15.48 4.79 16.11
N PRO A 338 16.27 5.11 15.08
CA PRO A 338 17.59 5.77 15.13
C PRO A 338 17.58 7.29 14.90
N ASN A 339 16.46 7.94 15.07
CA ASN A 339 16.33 9.37 14.80
C ASN A 339 16.93 10.21 15.94
N PHE A 340 17.64 11.25 15.57
CA PHE A 340 18.19 12.23 16.52
C PHE A 340 18.43 13.56 15.82
N LYS A 341 18.61 14.64 16.60
CA LYS A 341 18.92 15.99 16.09
C LYS A 341 20.06 16.59 16.88
N LEU A 342 21.03 17.20 16.19
CA LEU A 342 22.11 17.96 16.79
C LEU A 342 21.96 19.43 16.42
N HIS A 343 22.03 20.30 17.43
CA HIS A 343 21.99 21.75 17.26
C HIS A 343 23.21 22.39 17.89
N PHE A 344 23.82 23.31 17.18
CA PHE A 344 24.88 24.14 17.71
C PHE A 344 24.41 25.58 17.88
N ASN A 345 24.64 26.16 19.05
CA ASN A 345 24.36 27.55 19.34
C ASN A 345 25.61 28.26 19.81
N ARG A 346 26.09 29.22 19.02
CA ARG A 346 27.31 29.95 19.28
C ARG A 346 27.21 30.86 20.51
N ASP A 347 26.04 31.41 20.78
CA ASP A 347 25.84 32.42 21.82
C ASP A 347 25.48 31.81 23.20
N GLY A 348 25.36 30.52 23.32
CA GLY A 348 25.10 29.81 24.56
C GLY A 348 23.75 30.04 25.21
N PHE A 349 22.87 30.80 24.58
CA PHE A 349 21.49 31.03 25.03
C PHE A 349 20.53 30.18 24.21
N ALA A 350 20.32 28.99 24.67
CA ALA A 350 19.29 28.15 24.06
C ALA A 350 18.03 28.20 24.95
N PRO A 351 16.82 28.24 24.33
CA PRO A 351 15.56 28.14 25.09
C PRO A 351 15.52 26.84 25.90
N SER A 352 14.74 26.81 26.95
CA SER A 352 14.57 25.62 27.79
C SER A 352 14.04 24.42 26.96
N SER A 353 14.34 23.22 27.43
CA SER A 353 14.08 21.98 26.67
C SER A 353 12.62 21.79 26.23
N TYR A 354 11.65 22.35 26.94
CA TYR A 354 10.24 22.27 26.62
C TYR A 354 9.78 23.24 25.52
N GLU A 355 10.56 24.26 25.20
CA GLU A 355 10.23 25.28 24.18
C GLU A 355 10.75 24.92 22.79
N ARG A 356 11.55 23.86 22.64
CA ARG A 356 12.35 23.57 21.45
C ARG A 356 11.74 22.54 20.50
N ILE A 357 10.61 21.92 20.81
CA ILE A 357 10.07 20.77 20.08
C ILE A 357 9.16 21.24 18.94
N THR A 358 9.57 22.21 18.14
CA THR A 358 8.65 22.75 17.11
C THR A 358 9.20 22.81 15.67
N ASP A 359 10.41 22.35 15.37
CA ASP A 359 10.94 22.61 14.02
C ASP A 359 11.31 21.35 13.24
N THR A 360 10.70 21.25 12.05
CA THR A 360 10.87 20.17 11.07
C THR A 360 11.61 20.67 9.82
N ALA A 361 12.74 21.30 9.97
CA ALA A 361 13.55 21.67 8.79
C ALA A 361 14.28 20.43 8.25
N GLN A 362 14.00 20.06 6.99
CA GLN A 362 14.76 19.05 6.28
C GLN A 362 16.11 19.62 5.84
N GLU A 363 17.17 19.16 6.43
CA GLU A 363 18.52 19.43 5.92
C GLU A 363 18.88 18.44 4.81
N HIS A 364 19.36 18.97 3.67
CA HIS A 364 19.97 18.13 2.63
C HIS A 364 21.24 17.50 3.18
N SER A 365 21.27 16.17 3.26
CA SER A 365 22.45 15.45 3.72
C SER A 365 23.59 15.57 2.70
N ASP A 366 24.75 16.05 3.19
CA ASP A 366 26.00 15.96 2.46
C ASP A 366 26.43 14.48 2.37
N LEU A 367 26.73 14.03 1.16
CA LEU A 367 27.18 12.65 0.92
C LEU A 367 28.57 12.36 1.51
N GLY A 368 29.36 13.41 1.82
CA GLY A 368 30.71 13.28 2.32
C GLY A 368 31.77 13.04 1.22
N TYR A 369 31.35 13.03 -0.03
CA TYR A 369 32.23 12.95 -1.21
C TYR A 369 31.64 13.77 -2.37
N GLU A 370 32.50 14.24 -3.26
CA GLU A 370 32.11 14.99 -4.43
C GLU A 370 31.80 14.04 -5.60
N VAL A 371 30.75 14.36 -6.37
CA VAL A 371 30.39 13.68 -7.61
C VAL A 371 30.44 14.67 -8.78
N ASP A 372 30.94 14.22 -9.92
CA ASP A 372 31.24 15.09 -11.08
C ASP A 372 30.05 15.92 -11.58
N TRP A 373 28.82 15.39 -11.43
CA TRP A 373 27.62 16.14 -11.85
C TRP A 373 27.25 17.30 -10.92
N GLN A 374 27.74 17.33 -9.68
CA GLN A 374 27.53 18.45 -8.74
C GLN A 374 28.41 19.65 -9.06
N THR A 375 29.59 19.43 -9.65
CA THR A 375 30.49 20.50 -10.08
C THR A 375 30.00 21.19 -11.35
N ALA A 376 29.29 20.48 -12.23
CA ALA A 376 28.75 21.03 -13.47
C ALA A 376 27.61 22.07 -13.26
N GLU A 377 26.89 22.00 -12.13
CA GLU A 377 25.86 23.00 -11.80
C GLU A 377 26.43 24.32 -11.24
N LYS A 378 27.62 24.28 -10.67
CA LYS A 378 28.28 25.49 -10.14
C LYS A 378 28.96 26.34 -11.20
N GLU A 379 29.17 25.80 -12.40
CA GLU A 379 29.85 26.49 -13.51
C GLU A 379 28.92 27.06 -14.60
N ARG A 380 27.60 27.02 -14.40
CA ARG A 380 26.69 27.69 -15.32
C ARG A 380 26.50 29.15 -14.91
N PRO A 381 26.78 30.13 -15.82
CA PRO A 381 26.64 31.55 -15.53
C PRO A 381 25.20 32.01 -15.36
#